data_acab560bfb87fb374761faa7aefb4c85
#
_entry.id   acab560bfb87fb374761faa7aefb4c85
#
_cell.length_a   1.000
_cell.length_b   1.000
_cell.length_c   1.000
_cell.angle_alpha   90.00
_cell.angle_beta   90.00
_cell.angle_gamma   90.00
#
_symmetry.space_group_name_H-M   'P 1'
#
loop_
_entity.id
_entity.type
_entity.pdbx_description
1 polymer ?
#
loop_
_entity_poly.entity_id
_entity_poly.type
_entity_poly.pdbx_seq_one_letter_code
_entity_poly.pdbx_strand_id
1 'polypeptide(L)'
;EFILPADGDCIKEGYNSDEEPDNVEIRYAVYSYAFEDNYPKAGDYDFNDIVLNVTLPAAGNDVKELKYKIDLRAVGAVKQLGAGLRIRGIDKNNVEEVNFGAGAAQRTGSLNSGIFENASYETNGNELVIPLFGDAHYIYGYTGTQRPMLNTGNASTPLTDIYTLEVNVKLKNAISVPSVTDGLDFFIAYQ
;
A
#
# COMPACT_ATOMS: atom_id res chain seq x y z
N GLU A 1 -21.26 -4.29 11.73
CA GLU A 1 -20.31 -3.77 12.73
C GLU A 1 -20.09 -4.88 13.75
N PHE A 2 -18.92 -5.53 13.71
CA PHE A 2 -18.54 -6.52 14.72
C PHE A 2 -17.82 -5.78 15.84
N ILE A 3 -18.53 -5.55 16.93
CA ILE A 3 -17.91 -5.12 18.18
C ILE A 3 -17.37 -6.39 18.84
N LEU A 4 -16.06 -6.60 18.78
CA LEU A 4 -15.43 -7.57 19.68
C LEU A 4 -15.58 -7.04 21.11
N PRO A 5 -16.13 -7.82 22.05
CA PRO A 5 -16.11 -7.44 23.44
C PRO A 5 -14.64 -7.29 23.84
N ALA A 6 -14.26 -6.07 24.24
CA ALA A 6 -13.00 -5.88 24.91
C ALA A 6 -13.06 -6.69 26.20
N ASP A 7 -12.12 -7.62 26.39
CA ASP A 7 -11.86 -8.14 27.72
C ASP A 7 -11.67 -6.96 28.66
N GLY A 8 -12.26 -7.00 29.85
CA GLY A 8 -12.52 -5.88 30.74
C GLY A 8 -11.31 -5.03 31.21
N ASP A 9 -10.14 -5.25 30.65
CA ASP A 9 -8.92 -4.48 30.93
C ASP A 9 -8.71 -3.26 30.01
N CYS A 10 -9.63 -3.01 29.08
CA CYS A 10 -9.52 -1.89 28.14
C CYS A 10 -10.01 -0.54 28.69
N ILE A 11 -10.62 -0.51 29.88
CA ILE A 11 -10.96 0.71 30.59
C ILE A 11 -10.12 0.74 31.87
N LYS A 12 -8.99 1.43 31.82
CA LYS A 12 -8.31 1.78 33.08
C LYS A 12 -9.23 2.67 33.89
N GLU A 13 -9.64 2.18 35.07
CA GLU A 13 -10.24 3.04 36.08
C GLU A 13 -9.27 4.19 36.36
N GLY A 14 -9.70 5.43 36.15
CA GLY A 14 -8.88 6.61 36.41
C GLY A 14 -8.36 7.35 35.19
N TYR A 15 -9.06 7.32 34.05
CA TYR A 15 -8.78 8.29 32.99
C TYR A 15 -9.02 9.70 33.50
N ASN A 16 -7.93 10.39 33.85
CA ASN A 16 -7.93 11.79 34.19
C ASN A 16 -7.94 12.59 32.89
N SER A 17 -9.01 13.36 32.68
CA SER A 17 -9.13 14.26 31.53
C SER A 17 -8.13 15.43 31.54
N ASP A 18 -7.30 15.53 32.56
CA ASP A 18 -6.33 16.59 32.76
C ASP A 18 -4.89 16.18 32.39
N GLU A 19 -4.66 14.94 31.97
CA GLU A 19 -3.40 14.58 31.34
C GLU A 19 -3.46 15.01 29.87
N GLU A 20 -2.54 15.92 29.49
CA GLU A 20 -2.37 16.35 28.10
C GLU A 20 -2.29 15.14 27.17
N PRO A 21 -2.90 15.18 25.98
CA PRO A 21 -2.86 14.07 25.02
C PRO A 21 -1.49 14.00 24.33
N ASP A 22 -0.46 13.71 25.10
CA ASP A 22 0.91 13.54 24.61
C ASP A 22 1.16 12.13 24.04
N ASN A 23 0.19 11.53 23.44
CA ASN A 23 0.39 10.42 22.47
C ASN A 23 -0.95 10.09 21.85
N VAL A 24 -1.27 10.72 20.75
CA VAL A 24 -2.28 10.15 19.84
C VAL A 24 -1.67 8.87 19.30
N GLU A 25 -1.98 7.75 19.94
CA GLU A 25 -1.56 6.43 19.50
C GLU A 25 -2.19 6.20 18.12
N ILE A 26 -1.38 6.35 17.09
CA ILE A 26 -1.84 6.11 15.72
C ILE A 26 -2.21 4.64 15.64
N ARG A 27 -3.50 4.35 15.56
CA ARG A 27 -3.98 3.00 15.34
C ARG A 27 -3.75 2.61 13.88
N TYR A 28 -3.28 1.39 13.67
CA TYR A 28 -3.08 0.83 12.34
C TYR A 28 -4.17 -0.20 12.05
N ALA A 29 -4.58 -0.25 10.79
CA ALA A 29 -5.48 -1.26 10.28
C ALA A 29 -4.82 -2.00 9.11
N VAL A 30 -5.22 -3.25 8.89
CA VAL A 30 -4.73 -4.07 7.78
C VAL A 30 -5.87 -4.33 6.81
N TYR A 31 -5.64 -4.08 5.53
CA TYR A 31 -6.57 -4.33 4.44
C TYR A 31 -5.91 -5.22 3.40
N SER A 32 -6.70 -6.10 2.78
CA SER A 32 -6.26 -6.88 1.63
C SER A 32 -6.89 -6.31 0.37
N TYR A 33 -6.06 -6.06 -0.63
CA TYR A 33 -6.45 -5.64 -1.97
C TYR A 33 -6.13 -6.77 -2.93
N ALA A 34 -7.12 -7.23 -3.66
CA ALA A 34 -7.00 -8.29 -4.65
C ALA A 34 -7.45 -7.76 -6.00
N PHE A 35 -6.61 -7.95 -7.01
CA PHE A 35 -6.81 -7.36 -8.34
C PHE A 35 -6.90 -8.43 -9.41
N GLU A 36 -7.69 -8.10 -10.42
CA GLU A 36 -7.87 -8.84 -11.67
C GLU A 36 -7.30 -8.02 -12.84
N ASP A 37 -6.37 -8.55 -13.61
CA ASP A 37 -5.64 -7.84 -14.66
C ASP A 37 -6.46 -7.55 -15.92
N ASN A 38 -7.59 -8.24 -16.08
CA ASN A 38 -8.48 -8.06 -17.22
C ASN A 38 -9.60 -7.07 -16.97
N TYR A 39 -9.77 -6.57 -15.74
CA TYR A 39 -10.82 -5.59 -15.43
C TYR A 39 -10.70 -4.35 -16.35
N PRO A 40 -11.80 -3.81 -16.92
CA PRO A 40 -13.23 -4.19 -16.72
C PRO A 40 -13.74 -5.32 -17.62
N LYS A 41 -12.89 -5.99 -18.39
CA LYS A 41 -13.29 -7.16 -19.17
C LYS A 41 -13.41 -8.38 -18.25
N ALA A 42 -14.22 -9.35 -18.69
CA ALA A 42 -14.32 -10.61 -17.98
C ALA A 42 -12.96 -11.32 -17.97
N GLY A 43 -12.47 -11.64 -16.77
CA GLY A 43 -11.33 -12.52 -16.54
C GLY A 43 -11.78 -13.88 -16.03
N ASP A 44 -10.93 -14.57 -15.32
CA ASP A 44 -11.26 -15.84 -14.64
C ASP A 44 -11.86 -15.64 -13.25
N TYR A 45 -11.92 -14.38 -12.78
CA TYR A 45 -12.54 -13.95 -11.54
C TYR A 45 -11.94 -14.56 -10.27
N ASP A 46 -10.69 -14.91 -10.28
CA ASP A 46 -10.01 -15.46 -9.10
C ASP A 46 -9.31 -14.41 -8.24
N PHE A 47 -9.22 -13.16 -8.73
CA PHE A 47 -8.71 -11.99 -8.02
C PHE A 47 -7.36 -12.22 -7.35
N ASN A 48 -6.46 -12.90 -8.02
CA ASN A 48 -5.15 -13.24 -7.50
C ASN A 48 -3.98 -12.68 -8.33
N ASP A 49 -4.27 -11.94 -9.40
CA ASP A 49 -3.27 -11.40 -10.31
C ASP A 49 -2.25 -10.51 -9.60
N ILE A 50 -2.71 -9.69 -8.66
CA ILE A 50 -1.91 -9.04 -7.61
C ILE A 50 -2.70 -9.07 -6.32
N VAL A 51 -2.08 -9.56 -5.25
CA VAL A 51 -2.65 -9.48 -3.90
C VAL A 51 -1.71 -8.72 -3.00
N LEU A 52 -2.22 -7.63 -2.41
CA LEU A 52 -1.50 -6.78 -1.46
C LEU A 52 -2.17 -6.86 -0.09
N ASN A 53 -1.38 -7.05 0.97
CA ASN A 53 -1.80 -6.71 2.32
C ASN A 53 -1.19 -5.36 2.68
N VAL A 54 -2.05 -4.43 3.10
CA VAL A 54 -1.62 -3.07 3.40
C VAL A 54 -1.93 -2.73 4.85
N THR A 55 -0.89 -2.40 5.61
CA THR A 55 -1.02 -1.82 6.95
C THR A 55 -0.93 -0.31 6.80
N LEU A 56 -1.92 0.39 7.30
CA LEU A 56 -2.03 1.85 7.17
C LEU A 56 -2.65 2.47 8.44
N PRO A 57 -2.46 3.79 8.66
CA PRO A 57 -3.12 4.49 9.74
C PRO A 57 -4.64 4.41 9.61
N ALA A 58 -5.34 3.93 10.64
CA ALA A 58 -6.79 3.75 10.61
C ALA A 58 -7.56 5.07 10.77
N ALA A 59 -7.02 5.98 11.57
CA ALA A 59 -7.58 7.31 11.81
C ALA A 59 -6.53 8.20 12.49
N GLY A 60 -6.75 9.48 12.44
CA GLY A 60 -5.95 10.49 13.11
C GLY A 60 -6.21 11.87 12.52
N ASN A 61 -6.11 12.89 13.36
CA ASN A 61 -6.15 14.28 12.94
C ASN A 61 -4.77 14.90 13.20
N ASP A 62 -4.47 15.96 12.47
CA ASP A 62 -3.23 16.73 12.65
C ASP A 62 -1.94 15.91 12.49
N VAL A 63 -1.97 14.93 11.58
CA VAL A 63 -0.80 14.12 11.26
C VAL A 63 0.07 14.78 10.18
N LYS A 64 1.38 14.78 10.38
CA LYS A 64 2.37 15.25 9.39
C LYS A 64 3.14 14.10 8.74
N GLU A 65 2.85 12.86 9.12
CA GLU A 65 3.52 11.69 8.60
C GLU A 65 2.51 10.58 8.37
N LEU A 66 2.52 10.02 7.15
CA LEU A 66 1.68 8.88 6.77
C LEU A 66 2.60 7.71 6.47
N LYS A 67 2.47 6.63 7.24
CA LYS A 67 3.26 5.41 7.09
C LYS A 67 2.40 4.28 6.57
N TYR A 68 2.84 3.66 5.48
CA TYR A 68 2.21 2.51 4.85
C TYR A 68 3.21 1.36 4.81
N LYS A 69 2.75 0.15 5.15
CA LYS A 69 3.49 -1.08 4.91
C LYS A 69 2.69 -1.92 3.95
N ILE A 70 3.30 -2.29 2.84
CA ILE A 70 2.67 -3.02 1.74
C ILE A 70 3.40 -4.35 1.55
N ASP A 71 2.69 -5.46 1.77
CA ASP A 71 3.18 -6.81 1.54
C ASP A 71 2.61 -7.33 0.21
N LEU A 72 3.45 -7.69 -0.76
CA LEU A 72 3.04 -8.36 -1.99
C LEU A 72 2.88 -9.85 -1.72
N ARG A 73 1.63 -10.32 -1.65
CA ARG A 73 1.28 -11.67 -1.17
C ARG A 73 1.17 -12.71 -2.27
N ALA A 74 0.75 -12.31 -3.46
CA ALA A 74 0.58 -13.19 -4.61
C ALA A 74 0.75 -12.44 -5.92
N VAL A 75 1.20 -13.13 -6.96
CA VAL A 75 1.28 -12.66 -8.36
C VAL A 75 0.75 -13.79 -9.25
N GLY A 76 -0.51 -13.69 -9.67
CA GLY A 76 -1.18 -14.69 -10.51
C GLY A 76 -1.07 -14.42 -12.00
N ALA A 77 -0.97 -13.14 -12.38
CA ALA A 77 -0.86 -12.76 -13.78
C ALA A 77 0.44 -13.25 -14.43
N VAL A 78 0.36 -13.60 -15.68
CA VAL A 78 1.54 -13.85 -16.55
C VAL A 78 1.98 -12.58 -17.29
N LYS A 79 1.27 -11.48 -17.10
CA LYS A 79 1.59 -10.16 -17.65
C LYS A 79 2.57 -9.41 -16.73
N GLN A 80 3.20 -8.38 -17.29
CA GLN A 80 3.95 -7.43 -16.49
C GLN A 80 2.98 -6.47 -15.80
N LEU A 81 2.88 -6.59 -14.48
CA LEU A 81 2.02 -5.74 -13.67
C LEU A 81 2.83 -4.92 -12.69
N GLY A 82 2.55 -3.62 -12.68
CA GLY A 82 2.95 -2.70 -11.63
C GLY A 82 1.79 -2.40 -10.68
N ALA A 83 2.10 -1.82 -9.55
CA ALA A 83 1.10 -1.30 -8.62
C ALA A 83 1.47 0.10 -8.13
N GLY A 84 0.45 0.88 -7.80
CA GLY A 84 0.59 2.24 -7.26
C GLY A 84 -0.39 2.52 -6.14
N LEU A 85 -0.05 3.52 -5.35
CA LEU A 85 -0.91 4.12 -4.33
C LEU A 85 -1.23 5.54 -4.75
N ARG A 86 -2.52 5.88 -4.84
CA ARG A 86 -3.01 7.25 -5.01
C ARG A 86 -3.60 7.73 -3.69
N ILE A 87 -3.15 8.90 -3.24
CA ILE A 87 -3.66 9.57 -2.05
C ILE A 87 -4.32 10.86 -2.50
N ARG A 88 -5.62 10.99 -2.23
CA ARG A 88 -6.42 12.16 -2.57
C ARG A 88 -6.40 13.18 -1.44
N GLY A 89 -6.61 14.44 -1.78
CA GLY A 89 -6.70 15.53 -0.80
C GLY A 89 -5.34 16.05 -0.32
N ILE A 90 -4.24 15.60 -0.92
CA ILE A 90 -2.89 16.12 -0.61
C ILE A 90 -2.47 17.09 -1.70
N ASP A 91 -2.42 18.39 -1.36
CA ASP A 91 -1.81 19.40 -2.21
C ASP A 91 -0.32 19.11 -2.40
N LYS A 92 0.16 19.17 -3.64
CA LYS A 92 1.58 18.93 -3.99
C LYS A 92 2.55 19.81 -3.18
N ASN A 93 2.15 21.04 -2.86
CA ASN A 93 3.00 21.95 -2.11
C ASN A 93 3.08 21.57 -0.63
N ASN A 94 2.15 20.74 -0.13
CA ASN A 94 2.16 20.20 1.22
C ASN A 94 3.06 18.98 1.36
N VAL A 95 3.43 18.31 0.27
CA VAL A 95 4.38 17.21 0.32
C VAL A 95 5.78 17.78 0.61
N GLU A 96 6.39 17.31 1.69
CA GLU A 96 7.78 17.61 2.03
C GLU A 96 8.71 16.57 1.42
N GLU A 97 8.39 15.28 1.64
CA GLU A 97 9.22 14.18 1.20
C GLU A 97 8.40 12.89 1.08
N VAL A 98 8.78 12.02 0.15
CA VAL A 98 8.32 10.62 0.09
C VAL A 98 9.53 9.71 0.17
N ASN A 99 9.61 8.92 1.24
CA ASN A 99 10.70 8.01 1.52
C ASN A 99 10.25 6.56 1.45
N PHE A 100 11.21 5.69 1.15
CA PHE A 100 10.99 4.25 1.11
C PHE A 100 11.97 3.57 2.07
N GLY A 101 11.44 2.71 2.94
CA GLY A 101 12.22 1.90 3.89
C GLY A 101 12.51 0.51 3.35
N ALA A 102 12.03 -0.52 4.05
CA ALA A 102 12.15 -1.91 3.59
C ALA A 102 11.66 -2.05 2.14
N GLY A 103 12.32 -2.89 1.35
CA GLY A 103 11.95 -3.16 -0.05
C GLY A 103 12.32 -2.08 -1.07
N ALA A 104 12.91 -0.96 -0.67
CA ALA A 104 13.22 0.17 -1.56
C ALA A 104 14.12 -0.21 -2.75
N ALA A 105 15.09 -1.10 -2.56
CA ALA A 105 16.02 -1.50 -3.61
C ALA A 105 15.31 -2.31 -4.71
N GLN A 106 14.52 -3.31 -4.34
CA GLN A 106 13.73 -4.12 -5.28
C GLN A 106 12.69 -3.25 -6.01
N ARG A 107 12.02 -2.36 -5.26
CA ARG A 107 11.13 -1.35 -5.84
C ARG A 107 11.81 -0.58 -6.95
N THR A 108 12.93 0.05 -6.65
CA THR A 108 13.68 0.90 -7.60
C THR A 108 14.09 0.12 -8.85
N GLY A 109 14.59 -1.11 -8.68
CA GLY A 109 14.94 -1.97 -9.80
C GLY A 109 13.74 -2.32 -10.68
N SER A 110 12.57 -2.58 -10.08
CA SER A 110 11.35 -2.95 -10.81
C SER A 110 10.77 -1.79 -11.64
N LEU A 111 11.01 -0.54 -11.25
CA LEU A 111 10.50 0.64 -11.96
C LEU A 111 11.15 0.87 -13.33
N ASN A 112 12.25 0.21 -13.65
CA ASN A 112 12.84 0.23 -14.99
C ASN A 112 11.96 -0.45 -16.06
N SER A 113 10.83 -1.00 -15.66
CA SER A 113 9.84 -1.66 -16.53
C SER A 113 9.13 -0.73 -17.53
N GLY A 114 9.14 0.58 -17.28
CA GLY A 114 8.51 1.59 -18.16
C GLY A 114 7.01 1.82 -17.91
N ILE A 115 6.40 1.14 -16.93
CA ILE A 115 4.97 1.35 -16.57
C ILE A 115 4.76 2.72 -15.91
N PHE A 116 5.71 3.14 -15.07
CA PHE A 116 5.68 4.45 -14.42
C PHE A 116 6.79 5.35 -14.95
N GLU A 117 6.48 6.59 -15.26
CA GLU A 117 7.45 7.58 -15.77
C GLU A 117 8.36 8.09 -14.65
N ASN A 118 7.84 8.21 -13.44
CA ASN A 118 8.57 8.72 -12.29
C ASN A 118 8.84 7.64 -11.24
N ALA A 119 10.12 7.51 -10.87
CA ALA A 119 10.53 6.57 -9.85
C ALA A 119 10.19 7.01 -8.41
N SER A 120 9.90 8.29 -8.17
CA SER A 120 9.62 8.82 -6.84
C SER A 120 8.11 8.87 -6.56
N TYR A 121 7.48 9.92 -7.02
CA TYR A 121 6.03 10.12 -6.95
C TYR A 121 5.62 11.18 -7.98
N GLU A 122 4.35 11.20 -8.29
CA GLU A 122 3.72 12.19 -9.16
C GLU A 122 2.64 12.95 -8.41
N THR A 123 2.37 14.18 -8.85
CA THR A 123 1.29 14.99 -8.30
C THR A 123 0.40 15.50 -9.43
N ASN A 124 -0.90 15.33 -9.26
CA ASN A 124 -1.90 15.87 -10.18
C ASN A 124 -2.97 16.62 -9.38
N GLY A 125 -2.91 17.96 -9.37
CA GLY A 125 -3.78 18.76 -8.54
C GLY A 125 -3.61 18.46 -7.05
N ASN A 126 -4.66 17.94 -6.41
CA ASN A 126 -4.65 17.51 -5.01
C ASN A 126 -4.53 16.00 -4.85
N GLU A 127 -3.84 15.35 -5.76
CA GLU A 127 -3.59 13.90 -5.71
C GLU A 127 -2.09 13.63 -5.72
N LEU A 128 -1.66 12.72 -4.86
CA LEU A 128 -0.31 12.18 -4.79
C LEU A 128 -0.35 10.74 -5.28
N VAL A 129 0.41 10.42 -6.31
CA VAL A 129 0.53 9.06 -6.87
C VAL A 129 1.94 8.55 -6.59
N ILE A 130 2.02 7.41 -5.91
CA ILE A 130 3.29 6.78 -5.51
C ILE A 130 3.37 5.42 -6.20
N PRO A 131 4.30 5.21 -7.15
CA PRO A 131 4.60 3.89 -7.69
C PRO A 131 5.12 2.96 -6.58
N LEU A 132 4.49 1.83 -6.37
CA LEU A 132 4.91 0.82 -5.40
C LEU A 132 5.93 -0.16 -6.00
N PHE A 133 5.69 -0.59 -7.23
CA PHE A 133 6.61 -1.36 -8.07
C PHE A 133 6.13 -1.31 -9.52
N GLY A 134 7.04 -1.47 -10.47
CA GLY A 134 6.74 -1.46 -11.90
C GLY A 134 6.63 -2.87 -12.51
N ASP A 135 7.13 -3.90 -11.83
CA ASP A 135 7.04 -5.30 -12.25
C ASP A 135 7.03 -6.20 -11.01
N ALA A 136 5.89 -6.82 -10.74
CA ALA A 136 5.70 -7.70 -9.59
C ALA A 136 6.62 -8.94 -9.64
N HIS A 137 6.87 -9.49 -10.83
CA HIS A 137 7.76 -10.63 -11.00
C HIS A 137 9.22 -10.27 -10.74
N TYR A 138 9.65 -9.08 -11.18
CA TYR A 138 10.99 -8.58 -10.92
C TYR A 138 11.29 -8.51 -9.42
N ILE A 139 10.30 -8.16 -8.60
CA ILE A 139 10.41 -8.12 -7.14
C ILE A 139 10.92 -9.45 -6.57
N TYR A 140 10.49 -10.57 -7.16
CA TYR A 140 10.87 -11.93 -6.77
C TYR A 140 12.02 -12.52 -7.60
N GLY A 141 12.74 -11.68 -8.35
CA GLY A 141 13.92 -12.09 -9.11
C GLY A 141 13.63 -12.69 -10.49
N TYR A 142 12.39 -12.70 -10.95
CA TYR A 142 12.05 -13.14 -12.29
C TYR A 142 12.16 -11.98 -13.28
N THR A 143 12.93 -12.20 -14.35
CA THR A 143 13.21 -11.18 -15.36
C THR A 143 12.85 -11.67 -16.77
N GLY A 144 12.61 -10.72 -17.67
CA GLY A 144 12.31 -11.03 -19.08
C GLY A 144 10.95 -11.73 -19.22
N THR A 145 10.94 -12.89 -19.88
CA THR A 145 9.71 -13.66 -20.18
C THR A 145 9.33 -14.67 -19.09
N GLN A 146 10.13 -14.79 -18.04
CA GLN A 146 9.83 -15.70 -16.93
C GLN A 146 8.79 -15.05 -16.02
N ARG A 147 7.56 -15.56 -16.09
CA ARG A 147 6.43 -15.03 -15.31
C ARG A 147 5.60 -16.18 -14.72
N PRO A 148 6.17 -16.90 -13.72
CA PRO A 148 5.42 -17.96 -13.05
C PRO A 148 4.33 -17.35 -12.17
N MET A 149 3.24 -18.06 -11.99
CA MET A 149 2.28 -17.75 -10.93
C MET A 149 2.94 -17.96 -9.57
N LEU A 150 2.80 -16.99 -8.68
CA LEU A 150 3.43 -16.98 -7.36
C LEU A 150 2.37 -16.95 -6.28
N ASN A 151 2.35 -17.98 -5.42
CA ASN A 151 1.49 -18.08 -4.23
C ASN A 151 -0.03 -17.91 -4.50
N THR A 152 -0.51 -18.40 -5.65
CA THR A 152 -1.91 -18.23 -6.08
C THR A 152 -2.74 -19.51 -6.01
N GLY A 153 -2.14 -20.67 -5.79
CA GLY A 153 -2.83 -21.95 -5.71
C GLY A 153 -1.89 -23.15 -5.90
N ASN A 154 -2.46 -24.33 -6.07
CA ASN A 154 -1.69 -25.60 -6.08
C ASN A 154 -0.67 -25.73 -7.22
N ALA A 155 -0.88 -25.05 -8.35
CA ALA A 155 0.02 -25.07 -9.50
C ALA A 155 1.06 -23.93 -9.48
N SER A 156 1.01 -23.06 -8.49
CA SER A 156 1.90 -21.90 -8.39
C SER A 156 3.19 -22.23 -7.65
N THR A 157 4.21 -21.37 -7.83
CA THR A 157 5.42 -21.40 -7.02
C THR A 157 5.12 -20.76 -5.66
N PRO A 158 5.34 -21.47 -4.54
CA PRO A 158 5.18 -20.90 -3.22
C PRO A 158 6.21 -19.79 -2.95
N LEU A 159 5.78 -18.71 -2.30
CA LEU A 159 6.68 -17.68 -1.80
C LEU A 159 7.16 -18.05 -0.40
N THR A 160 8.48 -18.17 -0.23
CA THR A 160 9.11 -18.39 1.08
C THR A 160 9.24 -17.10 1.87
N ASP A 161 9.56 -16.02 1.16
CA ASP A 161 9.71 -14.69 1.72
C ASP A 161 8.74 -13.73 1.05
N ILE A 162 7.98 -13.00 1.87
CA ILE A 162 7.04 -12.01 1.38
C ILE A 162 7.76 -10.68 1.23
N TYR A 163 7.70 -10.12 0.03
CA TYR A 163 8.20 -8.77 -0.20
C TYR A 163 7.36 -7.76 0.57
N THR A 164 8.05 -6.95 1.36
CA THR A 164 7.47 -5.84 2.10
C THR A 164 8.08 -4.52 1.62
N LEU A 165 7.22 -3.55 1.30
CA LEU A 165 7.60 -2.17 1.01
C LEU A 165 7.07 -1.25 2.12
N GLU A 166 7.96 -0.45 2.68
CA GLU A 166 7.57 0.65 3.57
C GLU A 166 7.60 1.97 2.80
N VAL A 167 6.49 2.70 2.89
CA VAL A 167 6.33 4.04 2.29
C VAL A 167 6.03 5.03 3.40
N ASN A 168 6.80 6.11 3.44
CA ASN A 168 6.61 7.19 4.39
C ASN A 168 6.44 8.51 3.62
N VAL A 169 5.29 9.17 3.82
CA VAL A 169 4.97 10.48 3.26
C VAL A 169 5.04 11.51 4.36
N LYS A 170 5.99 12.44 4.26
CA LYS A 170 6.10 13.59 5.17
C LYS A 170 5.44 14.82 4.57
N LEU A 171 4.72 15.55 5.39
CA LEU A 171 3.95 16.72 5.04
C LEU A 171 4.43 17.95 5.81
N LYS A 172 4.45 19.11 5.15
CA LYS A 172 4.78 20.39 5.76
C LYS A 172 3.71 20.83 6.77
N ASN A 173 2.45 20.63 6.41
CA ASN A 173 1.30 20.95 7.27
C ASN A 173 0.52 19.67 7.60
N ALA A 174 -0.01 19.61 8.79
CA ALA A 174 -0.80 18.49 9.24
C ALA A 174 -2.12 18.35 8.48
N ILE A 175 -2.57 17.11 8.32
CA ILE A 175 -3.85 16.75 7.71
C ILE A 175 -4.56 15.69 8.55
N SER A 176 -5.84 15.45 8.29
CA SER A 176 -6.50 14.24 8.74
C SER A 176 -6.02 13.04 7.93
N VAL A 177 -5.90 11.87 8.57
CA VAL A 177 -5.54 10.63 7.86
C VAL A 177 -6.56 10.34 6.76
N PRO A 178 -6.14 10.15 5.50
CA PRO A 178 -7.03 9.80 4.41
C PRO A 178 -7.76 8.49 4.66
N SER A 179 -9.08 8.46 4.45
CA SER A 179 -9.87 7.25 4.63
C SER A 179 -9.65 6.25 3.49
N VAL A 180 -9.82 4.97 3.79
CA VAL A 180 -9.72 3.88 2.77
C VAL A 180 -10.84 3.93 1.74
N THR A 181 -11.96 4.58 2.05
CA THR A 181 -13.12 4.68 1.14
C THR A 181 -13.01 5.84 0.16
N ASP A 182 -12.46 6.96 0.59
CA ASP A 182 -12.50 8.21 -0.20
C ASP A 182 -11.13 8.82 -0.46
N GLY A 183 -10.15 8.52 0.38
CA GLY A 183 -8.83 9.17 0.37
C GLY A 183 -7.71 8.32 -0.22
N LEU A 184 -7.83 6.99 -0.21
CA LEU A 184 -6.81 6.06 -0.66
C LEU A 184 -7.32 5.18 -1.80
N ASP A 185 -6.46 4.97 -2.79
CA ASP A 185 -6.76 4.13 -3.93
C ASP A 185 -5.49 3.34 -4.32
N PHE A 186 -5.52 2.03 -4.07
CA PHE A 186 -4.50 1.13 -4.57
C PHE A 186 -4.93 0.61 -5.93
N PHE A 187 -4.03 0.61 -6.88
CA PHE A 187 -4.33 0.22 -8.26
C PHE A 187 -3.20 -0.59 -8.87
N ILE A 188 -3.54 -1.36 -9.91
CA ILE A 188 -2.56 -2.02 -10.77
C ILE A 188 -2.47 -1.31 -12.11
N ALA A 189 -1.31 -1.42 -12.76
CA ALA A 189 -1.05 -0.89 -14.07
C ALA A 189 -0.29 -1.93 -14.90
N TYR A 190 -0.52 -1.96 -16.21
CA TYR A 190 0.18 -2.84 -17.16
C TYR A 190 0.57 -2.07 -18.41
N GLN A 191 1.52 -2.62 -19.15
CA GLN A 191 1.99 -2.08 -20.42
C GLN A 191 1.43 -2.89 -21.59
#